data_9285d82fde8bea8e39e225589e9695ac
#
_entry.id   9285d82fde8bea8e39e225589e9695ac
#
_cell.length_a   1.000
_cell.length_b   1.000
_cell.length_c   1.000
_cell.angle_alpha   90.00
_cell.angle_beta   90.00
_cell.angle_gamma   90.00
#
_symmetry.space_group_name_H-M   'P 1'
#
loop_
_entity.id
_entity.type
_entity.pdbx_description
1 polymer ?
#
loop_
_entity_poly.entity_id
_entity_poly.type
_entity_poly.pdbx_seq_one_letter_code
_entity_poly.pdbx_strand_id
1 'polypeptide(L)'
;MKKILALALTLALTLTAAAACAETLTMATNASFPPYEYVEGDQVVGIDPEIAAAVCEKMGYELEIVDTEFDSLISGVASGKYDFVMAGMTVTEERKQMVSFSNTYATGVQVIIVKEDSPITSVDDLLADGANYTVGTQNATTGYIYAMGDIEDAGKGTVAAFPNGNEAVMALVNGKIDCVIIDNEPAKAYVEANEGLKILDSTYVVEDYAACFAKDNTELVEKFNAALEELTADGTIPAIIEKYIPAE
;
A
#
# COMPACT_ATOMS: atom_id res chain seq x y z
N MET A 1 18.92 0.90 -84.77
CA MET A 1 19.40 1.46 -83.51
C MET A 1 18.21 1.53 -82.56
N LYS A 2 18.04 0.55 -81.70
CA LYS A 2 16.93 0.43 -80.76
C LYS A 2 17.48 0.80 -79.37
N LYS A 3 16.99 1.92 -78.77
CA LYS A 3 17.32 2.33 -77.43
C LYS A 3 16.46 1.54 -76.45
N ILE A 4 17.06 0.71 -75.61
CA ILE A 4 16.41 0.00 -74.51
C ILE A 4 16.45 0.96 -73.31
N LEU A 5 15.25 1.36 -72.85
CA LEU A 5 15.04 2.16 -71.68
C LEU A 5 14.87 1.20 -70.49
N ALA A 6 15.89 1.15 -69.61
CA ALA A 6 15.79 0.37 -68.37
C ALA A 6 15.06 1.21 -67.33
N LEU A 7 13.88 0.76 -66.93
CA LEU A 7 13.07 1.31 -65.85
C LEU A 7 13.54 0.68 -64.53
N ALA A 8 14.27 1.40 -63.72
CA ALA A 8 14.65 0.98 -62.38
C ALA A 8 13.45 1.25 -61.42
N LEU A 9 12.78 0.21 -61.00
CA LEU A 9 11.70 0.25 -59.98
C LEU A 9 12.34 0.24 -58.60
N THR A 10 12.54 1.41 -58.01
CA THR A 10 12.95 1.52 -56.62
C THR A 10 11.76 1.24 -55.70
N LEU A 11 11.72 0.05 -55.09
CA LEU A 11 10.77 -0.32 -54.07
C LEU A 11 11.21 0.33 -52.74
N ALA A 12 10.62 1.46 -52.39
CA ALA A 12 10.80 2.10 -51.09
C ALA A 12 10.00 1.28 -50.06
N LEU A 13 10.64 0.41 -49.29
CA LEU A 13 10.06 -0.15 -48.06
C LEU A 13 9.95 0.99 -47.04
N THR A 14 8.77 1.54 -46.91
CA THR A 14 8.40 2.36 -45.74
C THR A 14 8.20 1.42 -44.57
N LEU A 15 9.21 1.29 -43.70
CA LEU A 15 9.05 0.76 -42.35
C LEU A 15 8.17 1.77 -41.60
N THR A 16 6.87 1.54 -41.55
CA THR A 16 6.01 2.13 -40.53
C THR A 16 6.35 1.44 -39.24
N ALA A 17 7.22 2.05 -38.42
CA ALA A 17 7.30 1.73 -37.00
C ALA A 17 5.91 2.08 -36.44
N ALA A 18 5.04 1.08 -36.27
CA ALA A 18 3.90 1.19 -35.41
C ALA A 18 4.50 1.45 -34.01
N ALA A 19 4.40 2.67 -33.52
CA ALA A 19 4.58 2.91 -32.10
C ALA A 19 3.53 2.03 -31.41
N ALA A 20 3.96 0.89 -30.87
CA ALA A 20 3.11 0.13 -29.98
C ALA A 20 2.83 1.07 -28.81
N CYS A 21 1.59 1.55 -28.70
CA CYS A 21 1.13 2.21 -27.49
C CYS A 21 1.32 1.19 -26.36
N ALA A 22 2.08 1.54 -25.33
CA ALA A 22 2.22 0.64 -24.19
C ALA A 22 0.82 0.38 -23.62
N GLU A 23 0.56 -0.85 -23.26
CA GLU A 23 -0.66 -1.24 -22.56
C GLU A 23 -0.63 -0.62 -21.17
N THR A 24 -1.77 -0.15 -20.66
CA THR A 24 -1.87 0.50 -19.35
C THR A 24 -2.33 -0.52 -18.31
N LEU A 25 -1.63 -0.57 -17.17
CA LEU A 25 -2.07 -1.30 -15.98
C LEU A 25 -2.67 -0.33 -14.97
N THR A 26 -3.77 -0.72 -14.37
CA THR A 26 -4.47 0.04 -13.35
C THR A 26 -4.09 -0.47 -11.95
N MET A 27 -3.43 0.37 -11.14
CA MET A 27 -3.16 0.14 -9.74
C MET A 27 -4.22 0.80 -8.87
N ALA A 28 -4.86 0.06 -7.98
CA ALA A 28 -5.69 0.67 -6.94
C ALA A 28 -4.89 0.82 -5.63
N THR A 29 -5.18 1.91 -4.91
CA THR A 29 -4.56 2.24 -3.62
C THR A 29 -5.55 2.98 -2.72
N ASN A 30 -5.17 3.26 -1.44
CA ASN A 30 -5.90 4.17 -0.56
C ASN A 30 -4.96 5.28 -0.09
N ALA A 31 -4.97 6.40 -0.81
CA ALA A 31 -3.96 7.47 -0.72
C ALA A 31 -4.12 8.35 0.54
N SER A 32 -4.17 7.71 1.71
CA SER A 32 -4.22 8.34 3.03
C SER A 32 -3.26 7.69 4.03
N PHE A 33 -2.17 7.08 3.55
CA PHE A 33 -1.25 6.26 4.35
C PHE A 33 0.23 6.67 4.14
N PRO A 34 0.62 7.93 4.51
CA PRO A 34 1.98 8.41 4.32
C PRO A 34 2.98 7.60 5.17
N PRO A 35 4.21 7.34 4.67
CA PRO A 35 4.75 7.75 3.39
C PRO A 35 4.55 6.72 2.26
N TYR A 36 3.75 5.67 2.48
CA TYR A 36 3.54 4.62 1.49
C TYR A 36 2.70 5.12 0.30
N GLU A 37 1.51 5.70 0.55
CA GLU A 37 0.65 6.32 -0.45
C GLU A 37 -0.17 7.46 0.15
N TYR A 38 -0.08 8.64 -0.46
CA TYR A 38 -0.82 9.81 -0.01
C TYR A 38 -1.02 10.81 -1.15
N VAL A 39 -1.94 11.74 -0.96
CA VAL A 39 -2.21 12.80 -1.94
C VAL A 39 -1.31 14.00 -1.67
N GLU A 40 -0.55 14.44 -2.70
CA GLU A 40 0.18 15.70 -2.71
C GLU A 40 -0.27 16.53 -3.92
N GLY A 41 -0.94 17.66 -3.66
CA GLY A 41 -1.61 18.42 -4.72
C GLY A 41 -2.74 17.60 -5.36
N ASP A 42 -2.63 17.32 -6.66
CA ASP A 42 -3.59 16.52 -7.43
C ASP A 42 -3.05 15.12 -7.76
N GLN A 43 -1.95 14.70 -7.13
CA GLN A 43 -1.29 13.44 -7.46
C GLN A 43 -1.23 12.50 -6.25
N VAL A 44 -1.33 11.20 -6.51
CA VAL A 44 -1.02 10.16 -5.54
C VAL A 44 0.49 9.90 -5.62
N VAL A 45 1.17 10.06 -4.48
CA VAL A 45 2.63 9.94 -4.34
C VAL A 45 2.96 9.02 -3.17
N GLY A 46 4.23 8.62 -3.07
CA GLY A 46 4.73 7.78 -1.99
C GLY A 46 5.52 6.59 -2.50
N ILE A 47 5.87 5.69 -1.57
CA ILE A 47 6.66 4.49 -1.85
C ILE A 47 5.95 3.58 -2.86
N ASP A 48 4.68 3.27 -2.62
CA ASP A 48 3.90 2.35 -3.43
C ASP A 48 3.69 2.86 -4.86
N PRO A 49 3.28 4.13 -5.09
CA PRO A 49 3.22 4.71 -6.43
C PRO A 49 4.56 4.70 -7.17
N GLU A 50 5.67 5.00 -6.50
CA GLU A 50 6.98 5.04 -7.15
C GLU A 50 7.50 3.63 -7.48
N ILE A 51 7.32 2.66 -6.59
CA ILE A 51 7.65 1.25 -6.87
C ILE A 51 6.80 0.74 -8.03
N ALA A 52 5.48 0.97 -8.00
CA ALA A 52 4.57 0.56 -9.07
C ALA A 52 4.96 1.16 -10.42
N ALA A 53 5.31 2.45 -10.46
CA ALA A 53 5.76 3.12 -11.69
C ALA A 53 7.05 2.49 -12.23
N ALA A 54 8.06 2.25 -11.38
CA ALA A 54 9.31 1.62 -11.79
C ALA A 54 9.10 0.20 -12.31
N VAL A 55 8.25 -0.60 -11.65
CA VAL A 55 7.92 -1.97 -12.05
C VAL A 55 7.15 -1.98 -13.38
N CYS A 56 6.13 -1.11 -13.54
CA CYS A 56 5.37 -1.00 -14.80
C CYS A 56 6.27 -0.56 -15.96
N GLU A 57 7.11 0.45 -15.77
CA GLU A 57 8.09 0.89 -16.78
C GLU A 57 9.03 -0.28 -17.17
N LYS A 58 9.56 -1.02 -16.20
CA LYS A 58 10.43 -2.18 -16.43
C LYS A 58 9.74 -3.28 -17.22
N MET A 59 8.44 -3.48 -17.00
CA MET A 59 7.62 -4.45 -17.73
C MET A 59 7.15 -3.93 -19.11
N GLY A 60 7.31 -2.63 -19.39
CA GLY A 60 6.88 -1.99 -20.65
C GLY A 60 5.39 -1.59 -20.66
N TYR A 61 4.80 -1.35 -19.51
CA TYR A 61 3.42 -0.86 -19.33
C TYR A 61 3.40 0.61 -18.90
N GLU A 62 2.31 1.31 -19.24
CA GLU A 62 1.94 2.57 -18.59
C GLU A 62 1.20 2.25 -17.28
N LEU A 63 1.27 3.16 -16.30
CA LEU A 63 0.59 3.02 -15.01
C LEU A 63 -0.54 4.05 -14.89
N GLU A 64 -1.74 3.60 -14.53
CA GLU A 64 -2.84 4.43 -14.03
C GLU A 64 -3.08 4.11 -12.55
N ILE A 65 -3.15 5.14 -11.70
CA ILE A 65 -3.39 4.97 -10.26
C ILE A 65 -4.81 5.43 -9.94
N VAL A 66 -5.54 4.57 -9.21
CA VAL A 66 -6.91 4.84 -8.76
C VAL A 66 -6.94 4.82 -7.24
N ASP A 67 -7.25 5.98 -6.65
CA ASP A 67 -7.49 6.11 -5.21
C ASP A 67 -8.92 5.67 -4.88
N THR A 68 -9.06 4.83 -3.85
CA THR A 68 -10.36 4.31 -3.39
C THR A 68 -10.27 3.86 -1.92
N GLU A 69 -11.40 3.51 -1.31
CA GLU A 69 -11.44 3.03 0.07
C GLU A 69 -10.71 1.69 0.22
N PHE A 70 -9.92 1.56 1.31
CA PHE A 70 -9.07 0.40 1.57
C PHE A 70 -9.86 -0.92 1.59
N ASP A 71 -11.04 -0.93 2.21
CA ASP A 71 -11.90 -2.11 2.33
C ASP A 71 -12.43 -2.63 0.98
N SER A 72 -12.41 -1.80 -0.06
CA SER A 72 -12.83 -2.16 -1.41
C SER A 72 -11.71 -2.73 -2.29
N LEU A 73 -10.43 -2.62 -1.88
CA LEU A 73 -9.27 -2.94 -2.72
C LEU A 73 -9.23 -4.43 -3.12
N ILE A 74 -9.31 -5.33 -2.13
CA ILE A 74 -9.22 -6.79 -2.37
C ILE A 74 -10.38 -7.26 -3.25
N SER A 75 -11.61 -6.81 -2.98
CA SER A 75 -12.76 -7.18 -3.81
C SER A 75 -12.65 -6.60 -5.23
N GLY A 76 -12.11 -5.40 -5.36
CA GLY A 76 -11.87 -4.74 -6.64
C GLY A 76 -10.88 -5.51 -7.51
N VAL A 77 -9.72 -5.87 -6.99
CA VAL A 77 -8.71 -6.62 -7.74
C VAL A 77 -9.18 -8.06 -8.00
N ALA A 78 -9.83 -8.72 -7.04
CA ALA A 78 -10.35 -10.07 -7.22
C ALA A 78 -11.42 -10.17 -8.31
N SER A 79 -12.19 -9.09 -8.54
CA SER A 79 -13.18 -9.01 -9.61
C SER A 79 -12.62 -8.55 -10.96
N GLY A 80 -11.33 -8.20 -11.04
CA GLY A 80 -10.70 -7.68 -12.27
C GLY A 80 -11.06 -6.22 -12.58
N LYS A 81 -11.56 -5.44 -11.59
CA LYS A 81 -11.78 -4.01 -11.73
C LYS A 81 -10.45 -3.25 -11.84
N TYR A 82 -9.43 -3.74 -11.17
CA TYR A 82 -8.05 -3.25 -11.18
C TYR A 82 -7.10 -4.41 -11.52
N ASP A 83 -5.98 -4.11 -12.16
CA ASP A 83 -4.97 -5.12 -12.50
C ASP A 83 -4.20 -5.58 -11.27
N PHE A 84 -3.88 -4.63 -10.37
CA PHE A 84 -3.21 -4.93 -9.09
C PHE A 84 -3.49 -3.85 -8.05
N VAL A 85 -3.11 -4.14 -6.80
CA VAL A 85 -3.19 -3.22 -5.66
C VAL A 85 -1.81 -3.11 -5.01
N MET A 86 -1.42 -1.88 -4.69
CA MET A 86 -0.38 -1.56 -3.71
C MET A 86 -0.93 -0.51 -2.75
N ALA A 87 -0.93 -0.79 -1.46
CA ALA A 87 -1.57 0.04 -0.44
C ALA A 87 -1.06 -0.32 0.98
N GLY A 88 0.27 -0.47 1.16
CA GLY A 88 0.80 -1.05 2.40
C GLY A 88 0.12 -2.39 2.72
N MET A 89 -0.20 -3.17 1.70
CA MET A 89 -1.08 -4.33 1.83
C MET A 89 -0.37 -5.52 2.49
N THR A 90 -0.71 -5.79 3.75
CA THR A 90 -0.17 -6.93 4.50
C THR A 90 -0.58 -8.26 3.90
N VAL A 91 0.40 -9.14 3.76
CA VAL A 91 0.20 -10.54 3.35
C VAL A 91 -0.38 -11.34 4.52
N THR A 92 -1.62 -11.81 4.39
CA THR A 92 -2.25 -12.70 5.38
C THR A 92 -2.80 -13.97 4.73
N GLU A 93 -2.92 -15.04 5.52
CA GLU A 93 -3.48 -16.30 5.01
C GLU A 93 -4.95 -16.15 4.57
N GLU A 94 -5.71 -15.27 5.21
CA GLU A 94 -7.09 -14.99 4.83
C GLU A 94 -7.12 -14.28 3.46
N ARG A 95 -6.31 -13.22 3.28
CA ARG A 95 -6.22 -12.48 2.00
C ARG A 95 -5.73 -13.38 0.87
N LYS A 96 -4.78 -14.30 1.13
CA LYS A 96 -4.31 -15.30 0.16
C LYS A 96 -5.40 -16.23 -0.34
N GLN A 97 -6.52 -16.37 0.35
CA GLN A 97 -7.66 -17.15 -0.16
C GLN A 97 -8.38 -16.43 -1.30
N MET A 98 -8.35 -15.09 -1.33
CA MET A 98 -9.06 -14.26 -2.29
C MET A 98 -8.19 -13.73 -3.41
N VAL A 99 -6.91 -13.44 -3.14
CA VAL A 99 -5.96 -12.82 -4.07
C VAL A 99 -4.62 -13.55 -4.09
N SER A 100 -3.80 -13.30 -5.11
CA SER A 100 -2.39 -13.67 -5.17
C SER A 100 -1.52 -12.49 -4.77
N PHE A 101 -0.36 -12.75 -4.17
CA PHE A 101 0.59 -11.72 -3.76
C PHE A 101 1.89 -11.82 -4.55
N SER A 102 2.55 -10.67 -4.75
CA SER A 102 3.93 -10.60 -5.20
C SER A 102 4.90 -11.06 -4.11
N ASN A 103 6.20 -11.04 -4.42
CA ASN A 103 7.25 -10.97 -3.40
C ASN A 103 7.06 -9.72 -2.55
N THR A 104 7.49 -9.77 -1.29
CA THR A 104 7.40 -8.62 -0.37
C THR A 104 8.38 -7.52 -0.78
N TYR A 105 7.97 -6.24 -0.64
CA TYR A 105 8.81 -5.09 -0.96
C TYR A 105 9.14 -4.24 0.27
N ALA A 106 8.34 -4.33 1.34
CA ALA A 106 8.55 -3.59 2.58
C ALA A 106 8.01 -4.40 3.78
N THR A 107 8.33 -3.93 4.98
CA THR A 107 7.84 -4.49 6.25
C THR A 107 7.17 -3.40 7.04
N GLY A 108 5.95 -3.67 7.52
CA GLY A 108 5.19 -2.81 8.43
C GLY A 108 5.30 -3.27 9.89
N VAL A 109 5.09 -2.34 10.81
CA VAL A 109 5.04 -2.61 12.24
C VAL A 109 3.84 -1.92 12.83
N GLN A 110 2.88 -2.67 13.37
CA GLN A 110 1.73 -2.10 14.08
C GLN A 110 2.16 -1.52 15.41
N VAL A 111 1.78 -0.26 15.67
CA VAL A 111 2.07 0.49 16.89
C VAL A 111 0.81 1.14 17.45
N ILE A 112 0.92 1.75 18.64
CA ILE A 112 -0.18 2.40 19.31
C ILE A 112 0.12 3.90 19.43
N ILE A 113 -0.79 4.74 18.89
CA ILE A 113 -0.78 6.18 19.12
C ILE A 113 -1.71 6.50 20.30
N VAL A 114 -1.23 7.31 21.22
CA VAL A 114 -2.01 7.81 22.37
C VAL A 114 -1.80 9.32 22.53
N LYS A 115 -2.64 9.97 23.35
CA LYS A 115 -2.34 11.31 23.86
C LYS A 115 -1.15 11.28 24.82
N GLU A 116 -0.38 12.38 24.92
CA GLU A 116 0.77 12.46 25.81
C GLU A 116 0.44 12.14 27.28
N ASP A 117 -0.76 12.54 27.75
CA ASP A 117 -1.26 12.33 29.11
C ASP A 117 -2.06 11.03 29.27
N SER A 118 -2.09 10.15 28.25
CA SER A 118 -2.81 8.88 28.31
C SER A 118 -2.29 7.96 29.41
N PRO A 119 -3.18 7.26 30.13
CA PRO A 119 -2.80 6.20 31.07
C PRO A 119 -2.31 4.93 30.38
N ILE A 120 -2.55 4.78 29.07
CA ILE A 120 -2.08 3.63 28.27
C ILE A 120 -0.59 3.83 28.00
N THR A 121 0.24 2.87 28.41
CA THR A 121 1.70 2.91 28.31
C THR A 121 2.29 1.79 27.47
N SER A 122 1.52 0.72 27.23
CA SER A 122 1.92 -0.43 26.42
C SER A 122 0.70 -1.18 25.88
N VAL A 123 0.93 -2.15 25.01
CA VAL A 123 -0.10 -3.08 24.53
C VAL A 123 -0.72 -3.88 25.68
N ASP A 124 0.04 -4.17 26.74
CA ASP A 124 -0.45 -4.94 27.89
C ASP A 124 -1.59 -4.24 28.63
N ASP A 125 -1.61 -2.89 28.63
CA ASP A 125 -2.71 -2.13 29.23
C ASP A 125 -4.03 -2.33 28.48
N LEU A 126 -3.98 -2.50 27.15
CA LEU A 126 -5.17 -2.79 26.32
C LEU A 126 -5.68 -4.21 26.53
N LEU A 127 -4.76 -5.15 26.81
CA LEU A 127 -5.03 -6.57 26.95
C LEU A 127 -5.27 -7.00 28.42
N ALA A 128 -5.18 -6.08 29.37
CA ALA A 128 -5.37 -6.37 30.79
C ALA A 128 -6.81 -6.76 31.11
N ASP A 129 -6.98 -7.60 32.14
CA ASP A 129 -8.31 -7.93 32.68
C ASP A 129 -8.95 -6.67 33.27
N GLY A 130 -10.15 -6.34 32.79
CA GLY A 130 -10.87 -5.15 33.19
C GLY A 130 -10.46 -3.86 32.47
N ALA A 131 -9.57 -3.93 31.47
CA ALA A 131 -9.40 -2.86 30.51
C ALA A 131 -10.76 -2.54 29.85
N ASN A 132 -10.98 -1.29 29.50
CA ASN A 132 -12.22 -0.85 28.85
C ASN A 132 -11.95 0.39 27.99
N TYR A 133 -10.91 0.31 27.16
CA TYR A 133 -10.54 1.38 26.25
C TYR A 133 -11.28 1.26 24.92
N THR A 134 -11.48 2.41 24.27
CA THR A 134 -11.96 2.47 22.88
C THR A 134 -10.77 2.64 21.95
N VAL A 135 -10.51 1.63 21.15
CA VAL A 135 -9.39 1.58 20.19
C VAL A 135 -9.88 1.95 18.81
N GLY A 136 -9.28 2.98 18.20
CA GLY A 136 -9.54 3.34 16.81
C GLY A 136 -8.62 2.59 15.85
N THR A 137 -9.16 2.16 14.72
CA THR A 137 -8.39 1.51 13.64
C THR A 137 -9.00 1.88 12.29
N GLN A 138 -8.23 1.74 11.21
CA GLN A 138 -8.81 1.80 9.87
C GLN A 138 -9.52 0.48 9.56
N ASN A 139 -10.73 0.57 8.97
CA ASN A 139 -11.55 -0.59 8.60
C ASN A 139 -10.80 -1.55 7.65
N ALA A 140 -11.00 -2.85 7.83
CA ALA A 140 -10.45 -3.95 7.02
C ALA A 140 -8.90 -4.05 6.99
N THR A 141 -8.18 -3.25 7.79
CA THR A 141 -6.73 -3.42 8.00
C THR A 141 -6.43 -4.57 8.97
N THR A 142 -5.19 -5.00 9.01
CA THR A 142 -4.72 -5.98 10.00
C THR A 142 -4.81 -5.43 11.43
N GLY A 143 -4.53 -4.13 11.63
CA GLY A 143 -4.74 -3.47 12.92
C GLY A 143 -6.19 -3.57 13.41
N TYR A 144 -7.17 -3.44 12.51
CA TYR A 144 -8.58 -3.67 12.85
C TYR A 144 -8.85 -5.14 13.21
N ILE A 145 -8.37 -6.08 12.39
CA ILE A 145 -8.60 -7.52 12.59
C ILE A 145 -8.04 -7.99 13.94
N TYR A 146 -6.81 -7.58 14.27
CA TYR A 146 -6.18 -7.92 15.54
C TYR A 146 -6.91 -7.26 16.72
N ALA A 147 -7.23 -5.98 16.64
CA ALA A 147 -7.94 -5.29 17.69
C ALA A 147 -9.32 -5.89 17.96
N MET A 148 -10.05 -6.30 16.91
CA MET A 148 -11.32 -7.02 17.07
C MET A 148 -11.14 -8.32 17.86
N GLY A 149 -10.18 -9.16 17.49
CA GLY A 149 -9.95 -10.45 18.16
C GLY A 149 -9.41 -10.29 19.59
N ASP A 150 -8.39 -9.48 19.78
CA ASP A 150 -7.66 -9.39 21.04
C ASP A 150 -8.32 -8.49 22.08
N ILE A 151 -9.17 -7.54 21.66
CA ILE A 151 -9.77 -6.52 22.52
C ILE A 151 -11.29 -6.67 22.57
N GLU A 152 -12.01 -6.54 21.43
CA GLU A 152 -13.47 -6.53 21.44
C GLU A 152 -14.07 -7.93 21.71
N ASP A 153 -13.69 -8.94 20.93
CA ASP A 153 -14.17 -10.32 21.10
C ASP A 153 -13.69 -10.92 22.44
N ALA A 154 -12.53 -10.49 22.94
CA ALA A 154 -12.02 -10.86 24.25
C ALA A 154 -12.71 -10.12 25.41
N GLY A 155 -13.60 -9.15 25.13
CA GLY A 155 -14.35 -8.40 26.16
C GLY A 155 -13.49 -7.44 26.98
N LYS A 156 -12.38 -6.95 26.41
CA LYS A 156 -11.40 -6.06 27.07
C LYS A 156 -11.57 -4.58 26.72
N GLY A 157 -12.41 -4.27 25.73
CA GLY A 157 -12.65 -2.91 25.27
C GLY A 157 -13.59 -2.88 24.07
N THR A 158 -13.57 -1.75 23.35
CA THR A 158 -14.37 -1.54 22.14
C THR A 158 -13.47 -1.11 20.99
N VAL A 159 -13.74 -1.60 19.77
CA VAL A 159 -13.02 -1.22 18.58
C VAL A 159 -13.89 -0.32 17.70
N ALA A 160 -13.38 0.87 17.37
CA ALA A 160 -14.01 1.84 16.49
C ALA A 160 -13.33 1.82 15.13
N ALA A 161 -14.02 1.37 14.09
CA ALA A 161 -13.53 1.36 12.72
C ALA A 161 -13.72 2.73 12.04
N PHE A 162 -12.71 3.20 11.33
CA PHE A 162 -12.71 4.45 10.56
C PHE A 162 -12.41 4.17 9.08
N PRO A 163 -12.83 5.04 8.15
CA PRO A 163 -12.50 4.89 6.73
C PRO A 163 -10.99 4.91 6.46
N ASN A 164 -10.24 5.74 7.20
CA ASN A 164 -8.79 5.88 7.07
C ASN A 164 -8.12 6.22 8.42
N GLY A 165 -6.78 6.13 8.45
CA GLY A 165 -6.00 6.40 9.66
C GLY A 165 -6.11 7.84 10.15
N ASN A 166 -6.21 8.82 9.24
CA ASN A 166 -6.35 10.23 9.61
C ASN A 166 -7.64 10.49 10.42
N GLU A 167 -8.77 9.89 10.01
CA GLU A 167 -10.03 10.02 10.75
C GLU A 167 -9.97 9.37 12.13
N ALA A 168 -9.28 8.23 12.27
CA ALA A 168 -9.03 7.60 13.56
C ALA A 168 -8.19 8.51 14.48
N VAL A 169 -7.10 9.09 13.95
CA VAL A 169 -6.25 10.03 14.70
C VAL A 169 -7.02 11.29 15.09
N MET A 170 -7.85 11.85 14.20
CA MET A 170 -8.71 12.99 14.53
C MET A 170 -9.74 12.67 15.60
N ALA A 171 -10.26 11.42 15.65
CA ALA A 171 -11.12 10.97 16.73
C ALA A 171 -10.37 10.90 18.07
N LEU A 172 -9.10 10.46 18.07
CA LEU A 172 -8.22 10.46 19.27
C LEU A 172 -7.94 11.89 19.75
N VAL A 173 -7.55 12.80 18.86
CA VAL A 173 -7.33 14.22 19.18
C VAL A 173 -8.56 14.84 19.86
N ASN A 174 -9.75 14.54 19.34
CA ASN A 174 -11.03 15.04 19.87
C ASN A 174 -11.52 14.26 21.13
N GLY A 175 -10.79 13.28 21.62
CA GLY A 175 -11.14 12.51 22.83
C GLY A 175 -12.37 11.62 22.68
N LYS A 176 -12.66 11.16 21.46
CA LYS A 176 -13.75 10.21 21.17
C LYS A 176 -13.31 8.76 21.35
N ILE A 177 -12.01 8.51 21.28
CA ILE A 177 -11.36 7.21 21.47
C ILE A 177 -10.11 7.40 22.34
N ASP A 178 -9.57 6.32 22.89
CA ASP A 178 -8.45 6.35 23.85
C ASP A 178 -7.07 6.15 23.18
N CYS A 179 -7.02 5.41 22.08
CA CYS A 179 -5.81 5.18 21.29
C CYS A 179 -6.13 4.80 19.84
N VAL A 180 -5.10 4.78 18.99
CA VAL A 180 -5.17 4.28 17.60
C VAL A 180 -4.13 3.19 17.42
N ILE A 181 -4.50 2.06 16.81
CA ILE A 181 -3.57 1.03 16.31
C ILE A 181 -3.42 1.23 14.81
N ILE A 182 -2.18 1.42 14.37
CA ILE A 182 -1.81 1.67 12.97
C ILE A 182 -0.32 1.36 12.77
N ASP A 183 0.12 1.29 11.52
CA ASP A 183 1.53 1.08 11.17
C ASP A 183 2.42 2.25 11.59
N ASN A 184 3.68 1.92 11.93
CA ASN A 184 4.65 2.83 12.54
C ASN A 184 4.96 4.05 11.67
N GLU A 185 5.20 3.86 10.37
CA GLU A 185 5.57 5.00 9.53
C GLU A 185 4.41 5.99 9.33
N PRO A 186 3.16 5.57 9.02
CA PRO A 186 2.01 6.46 9.09
C PRO A 186 1.79 7.07 10.47
N ALA A 187 2.01 6.30 11.55
CA ALA A 187 1.91 6.83 12.92
C ALA A 187 2.87 7.99 13.16
N LYS A 188 4.14 7.90 12.71
CA LYS A 188 5.12 9.00 12.79
C LYS A 188 4.60 10.25 12.08
N ALA A 189 4.12 10.10 10.83
CA ALA A 189 3.59 11.21 10.06
C ALA A 189 2.38 11.87 10.74
N TYR A 190 1.47 11.08 11.29
CA TYR A 190 0.30 11.64 11.99
C TYR A 190 0.65 12.30 13.31
N VAL A 191 1.60 11.76 14.08
CA VAL A 191 2.06 12.37 15.34
C VAL A 191 2.81 13.67 15.07
N GLU A 192 3.63 13.73 14.02
CA GLU A 192 4.30 14.96 13.61
C GLU A 192 3.31 16.08 13.21
N ALA A 193 2.22 15.69 12.55
CA ALA A 193 1.17 16.62 12.10
C ALA A 193 0.21 17.06 13.23
N ASN A 194 0.18 16.40 14.38
CA ASN A 194 -0.79 16.62 15.46
C ASN A 194 -0.09 16.70 16.83
N GLU A 195 0.02 17.91 17.38
CA GLU A 195 0.60 18.13 18.72
C GLU A 195 -0.18 17.38 19.81
N GLY A 196 0.51 16.96 20.85
CA GLY A 196 -0.07 16.30 22.03
C GLY A 196 -0.33 14.79 21.86
N LEU A 197 0.20 14.19 20.79
CA LEU A 197 0.19 12.75 20.54
C LEU A 197 1.61 12.16 20.72
N LYS A 198 1.68 10.88 21.03
CA LYS A 198 2.90 10.08 21.05
C LYS A 198 2.64 8.66 20.57
N ILE A 199 3.68 8.03 20.02
CA ILE A 199 3.70 6.60 19.73
C ILE A 199 4.26 5.88 20.95
N LEU A 200 3.65 4.76 21.34
CA LEU A 200 4.21 3.91 22.41
C LEU A 200 5.37 3.07 21.86
N ASP A 201 6.38 2.83 22.70
CA ASP A 201 7.57 2.04 22.34
C ASP A 201 7.29 0.53 22.17
N SER A 202 6.04 0.09 22.39
CA SER A 202 5.64 -1.32 22.23
C SER A 202 5.23 -1.63 20.80
N THR A 203 5.87 -2.63 20.20
CA THR A 203 5.45 -3.24 18.93
C THR A 203 4.24 -4.13 19.17
N TYR A 204 3.18 -3.95 18.37
CA TYR A 204 2.01 -4.83 18.42
C TYR A 204 2.22 -6.05 17.52
N VAL A 205 2.51 -5.86 16.23
CA VAL A 205 2.77 -6.92 15.23
C VAL A 205 3.76 -6.42 14.17
N VAL A 206 4.55 -7.33 13.60
CA VAL A 206 5.40 -7.09 12.42
C VAL A 206 4.79 -7.80 11.21
N GLU A 207 4.71 -7.13 10.08
CA GLU A 207 3.98 -7.56 8.90
C GLU A 207 4.77 -7.31 7.62
N ASP A 208 4.55 -8.15 6.59
CA ASP A 208 5.15 -7.99 5.28
C ASP A 208 4.15 -7.38 4.29
N TYR A 209 4.58 -6.37 3.52
CA TYR A 209 3.80 -5.74 2.47
C TYR A 209 4.15 -6.30 1.09
N ALA A 210 3.11 -6.57 0.30
CA ALA A 210 3.24 -7.01 -1.08
C ALA A 210 2.12 -6.45 -1.96
N ALA A 211 2.38 -6.36 -3.27
CA ALA A 211 1.33 -6.09 -4.24
C ALA A 211 0.39 -7.30 -4.33
N CYS A 212 -0.92 -7.06 -4.51
CA CYS A 212 -1.88 -8.14 -4.69
C CYS A 212 -2.62 -8.06 -6.03
N PHE A 213 -3.01 -9.21 -6.54
CA PHE A 213 -3.55 -9.45 -7.88
C PHE A 213 -4.76 -10.38 -7.82
N ALA A 214 -5.59 -10.40 -8.87
CA ALA A 214 -6.60 -11.44 -9.02
C ALA A 214 -5.96 -12.83 -8.92
N LYS A 215 -6.67 -13.77 -8.29
CA LYS A 215 -6.15 -15.10 -7.91
C LYS A 215 -5.60 -15.91 -9.09
N ASP A 216 -6.16 -15.75 -10.25
CA ASP A 216 -5.85 -16.48 -11.48
C ASP A 216 -4.89 -15.72 -12.42
N ASN A 217 -4.53 -14.48 -12.08
CA ASN A 217 -3.61 -13.66 -12.90
C ASN A 217 -2.14 -13.98 -12.60
N THR A 218 -1.77 -15.25 -12.72
CA THR A 218 -0.41 -15.75 -12.40
C THR A 218 0.65 -15.17 -13.33
N GLU A 219 0.31 -14.89 -14.59
CA GLU A 219 1.24 -14.31 -15.56
C GLU A 219 1.69 -12.90 -15.15
N LEU A 220 0.76 -12.06 -14.71
CA LEU A 220 1.10 -10.71 -14.25
C LEU A 220 1.91 -10.75 -12.95
N VAL A 221 1.57 -11.65 -12.02
CA VAL A 221 2.36 -11.86 -10.77
C VAL A 221 3.80 -12.27 -11.08
N GLU A 222 4.02 -13.19 -12.01
CA GLU A 222 5.36 -13.64 -12.40
C GLU A 222 6.18 -12.52 -13.05
N LYS A 223 5.58 -11.74 -13.96
CA LYS A 223 6.22 -10.58 -14.59
C LYS A 223 6.55 -9.50 -13.57
N PHE A 224 5.61 -9.20 -12.68
CA PHE A 224 5.80 -8.21 -11.62
C PHE A 224 6.95 -8.62 -10.69
N ASN A 225 6.97 -9.87 -10.23
CA ASN A 225 8.03 -10.39 -9.37
C ASN A 225 9.40 -10.33 -10.04
N ALA A 226 9.50 -10.71 -11.33
CA ALA A 226 10.76 -10.63 -12.06
C ALA A 226 11.28 -9.18 -12.14
N ALA A 227 10.40 -8.21 -12.43
CA ALA A 227 10.75 -6.80 -12.46
C ALA A 227 11.13 -6.27 -11.07
N LEU A 228 10.38 -6.64 -10.03
CA LEU A 228 10.64 -6.25 -8.64
C LEU A 228 11.99 -6.78 -8.16
N GLU A 229 12.34 -8.04 -8.47
CA GLU A 229 13.63 -8.65 -8.12
C GLU A 229 14.79 -7.93 -8.80
N GLU A 230 14.68 -7.62 -10.10
CA GLU A 230 15.71 -6.89 -10.83
C GLU A 230 15.91 -5.48 -10.27
N LEU A 231 14.82 -4.72 -9.99
CA LEU A 231 14.86 -3.38 -9.43
C LEU A 231 15.32 -3.36 -7.96
N THR A 232 15.11 -4.45 -7.24
CA THR A 232 15.66 -4.61 -5.89
C THR A 232 17.18 -4.85 -5.96
N ALA A 233 17.61 -5.72 -6.88
CA ALA A 233 19.02 -6.08 -7.04
C ALA A 233 19.88 -4.92 -7.57
N ASP A 234 19.33 -4.04 -8.41
CA ASP A 234 20.04 -2.88 -8.95
C ASP A 234 20.01 -1.65 -8.01
N GLY A 235 19.27 -1.75 -6.88
CA GLY A 235 19.19 -0.71 -5.84
C GLY A 235 18.05 0.30 -6.05
N THR A 236 17.26 0.19 -7.10
CA THR A 236 16.14 1.13 -7.37
C THR A 236 15.10 1.10 -6.26
N ILE A 237 14.61 -0.10 -5.87
CA ILE A 237 13.61 -0.23 -4.79
C ILE A 237 14.16 0.26 -3.44
N PRO A 238 15.37 -0.16 -2.99
CA PRO A 238 15.98 0.41 -1.80
C PRO A 238 16.09 1.94 -1.81
N ALA A 239 16.46 2.54 -2.93
CA ALA A 239 16.58 3.99 -3.05
C ALA A 239 15.22 4.71 -2.96
N ILE A 240 14.15 4.14 -3.52
CA ILE A 240 12.79 4.65 -3.35
C ILE A 240 12.39 4.62 -1.87
N ILE A 241 12.58 3.49 -1.19
CA ILE A 241 12.24 3.36 0.22
C ILE A 241 13.06 4.35 1.07
N GLU A 242 14.38 4.45 0.87
CA GLU A 242 15.26 5.36 1.62
C GLU A 242 14.91 6.84 1.41
N LYS A 243 14.39 7.21 0.24
CA LYS A 243 13.90 8.58 -0.04
C LYS A 243 12.80 9.01 0.93
N TYR A 244 11.91 8.09 1.32
CA TYR A 244 10.75 8.36 2.17
C TYR A 244 10.98 7.96 3.63
N ILE A 245 11.75 6.90 3.86
CA ILE A 245 12.09 6.34 5.19
C ILE A 245 13.62 6.26 5.27
N PRO A 246 14.31 7.38 5.60
CA PRO A 246 15.75 7.38 5.74
C PRO A 246 16.21 6.42 6.85
N ALA A 247 17.33 5.71 6.62
CA ALA A 247 17.95 4.91 7.67
C ALA A 247 18.36 5.81 8.85
N GLU A 248 18.07 5.38 10.08
CA GLU A 248 18.44 6.06 11.33
C GLU A 248 19.94 6.00 11.60
#